data_dda864d34d50fefb936be9d7c3a1a93e
#
_entry.id   dda864d34d50fefb936be9d7c3a1a93e
#
_cell.length_a   1.000
_cell.length_b   1.000
_cell.length_c   1.000
_cell.angle_alpha   90.00
_cell.angle_beta   90.00
_cell.angle_gamma   90.00
#
_symmetry.space_group_name_H-M   'P 1'
#
loop_
_entity.id
_entity.type
_entity.pdbx_description
1 polymer ?
#
loop_
_entity_poly.entity_id
_entity_poly.type
_entity_poly.pdbx_seq_one_letter_code
_entity_poly.pdbx_strand_id
1 'polypeptide(L)'
;RSNLPGLRSGFVAGDAEVLAGYLKYRTYHGCAMPIHNQLASIAAWSDEDHVRENRAAYRAKFEAVVPILREVMNVDFPDAGFYLWPETPMDDETFARELSARQNVHVLPGRYLSRTVNGHNPGENRVRMALVAPLEECVEAAKRIVEFVKGFKQ
;
A
#
# COMPACT_ATOMS: atom_id res chain seq x y z
N ARG A 1 -4.56 -10.28 -2.07
CA ARG A 1 -5.75 -11.08 -1.97
C ARG A 1 -5.61 -12.26 -1.01
N SER A 2 -4.68 -13.16 -1.22
CA SER A 2 -4.54 -14.40 -0.42
C SER A 2 -3.46 -14.34 0.66
N ASN A 3 -2.93 -13.19 0.96
CA ASN A 3 -1.94 -12.93 2.03
C ASN A 3 -0.72 -13.87 2.07
N LEU A 4 -0.32 -14.40 0.93
CA LEU A 4 0.84 -15.27 0.78
C LEU A 4 1.87 -14.66 -0.18
N PRO A 5 2.40 -13.45 0.11
CA PRO A 5 3.29 -12.74 -0.82
C PRO A 5 4.61 -13.49 -1.06
N GLY A 6 5.04 -14.31 -0.12
CA GLY A 6 6.25 -15.13 -0.20
C GLY A 6 6.20 -16.22 -1.26
N LEU A 7 5.01 -16.71 -1.65
CA LEU A 7 4.86 -17.66 -2.74
C LEU A 7 5.22 -17.09 -4.11
N ARG A 8 5.30 -15.79 -4.25
CA ARG A 8 5.61 -15.12 -5.53
C ARG A 8 4.73 -15.59 -6.69
N SER A 9 3.46 -15.88 -6.39
CA SER A 9 2.45 -16.33 -7.36
C SER A 9 1.56 -15.19 -7.79
N GLY A 10 1.28 -15.11 -9.09
CA GLY A 10 0.39 -14.13 -9.68
C GLY A 10 -0.01 -14.56 -11.09
N PHE A 11 -0.95 -13.85 -11.66
CA PHE A 11 -1.37 -14.06 -13.05
C PHE A 11 -1.59 -12.71 -13.75
N VAL A 12 -1.58 -12.76 -15.08
CA VAL A 12 -1.93 -11.64 -15.94
C VAL A 12 -3.10 -12.05 -16.82
N ALA A 13 -4.12 -11.22 -16.89
CA ALA A 13 -5.27 -11.40 -17.74
C ALA A 13 -5.59 -10.09 -18.46
N GLY A 14 -6.05 -10.15 -19.70
CA GLY A 14 -6.37 -8.97 -20.48
C GLY A 14 -6.49 -9.24 -21.97
N ASP A 15 -6.20 -8.24 -22.78
CA ASP A 15 -6.23 -8.31 -24.24
C ASP A 15 -5.31 -9.41 -24.79
N ALA A 16 -5.81 -10.20 -25.75
CA ALA A 16 -5.11 -11.34 -26.28
C ALA A 16 -3.82 -10.99 -27.03
N GLU A 17 -3.80 -9.87 -27.76
CA GLU A 17 -2.64 -9.42 -28.53
C GLU A 17 -1.53 -8.94 -27.58
N VAL A 18 -1.90 -8.17 -26.55
CA VAL A 18 -0.98 -7.73 -25.50
C VAL A 18 -0.42 -8.93 -24.73
N LEU A 19 -1.27 -9.91 -24.40
CA LEU A 19 -0.84 -11.13 -23.69
C LEU A 19 0.11 -11.97 -24.55
N ALA A 20 -0.09 -12.07 -25.85
CA ALA A 20 0.84 -12.78 -26.75
C ALA A 20 2.24 -12.16 -26.73
N GLY A 21 2.31 -10.82 -26.78
CA GLY A 21 3.58 -10.07 -26.66
C GLY A 21 4.22 -10.28 -25.29
N TYR A 22 3.43 -10.20 -24.21
CA TYR A 22 3.90 -10.46 -22.86
C TYR A 22 4.41 -11.89 -22.65
N LEU A 23 3.71 -12.89 -23.16
CA LEU A 23 4.14 -14.30 -23.08
C LEU A 23 5.48 -14.52 -23.77
N LYS A 24 5.67 -13.94 -24.97
CA LYS A 24 6.93 -14.00 -25.69
C LYS A 24 8.06 -13.35 -24.88
N TYR A 25 7.83 -12.19 -24.28
CA TYR A 25 8.80 -11.52 -23.40
C TYR A 25 9.14 -12.39 -22.17
N ARG A 26 8.13 -12.98 -21.51
CA ARG A 26 8.30 -13.85 -20.36
C ARG A 26 9.10 -15.12 -20.64
N THR A 27 9.11 -15.62 -21.87
CA THR A 27 9.92 -16.76 -22.26
C THR A 27 11.41 -16.53 -22.05
N TYR A 28 11.86 -15.28 -22.17
CA TYR A 28 13.27 -14.91 -22.03
C TYR A 28 13.60 -14.22 -20.69
N HIS A 29 12.63 -13.53 -20.09
CA HIS A 29 12.81 -12.70 -18.87
C HIS A 29 12.07 -13.27 -17.65
N GLY A 30 11.87 -14.54 -17.58
CA GLY A 30 11.22 -15.18 -16.46
C GLY A 30 11.47 -16.66 -16.43
N CYS A 31 10.96 -17.31 -15.43
CA CYS A 31 10.95 -18.76 -15.33
C CYS A 31 9.54 -19.24 -15.04
N ALA A 32 9.31 -20.54 -15.28
CA ALA A 32 8.08 -21.21 -14.86
C ALA A 32 8.02 -21.24 -13.34
N MET A 33 6.82 -21.04 -12.80
CA MET A 33 6.61 -21.15 -11.36
C MET A 33 6.76 -22.62 -10.93
N PRO A 34 7.48 -22.93 -9.84
CA PRO A 34 7.60 -24.31 -9.34
C PRO A 34 6.23 -24.95 -9.07
N ILE A 35 6.11 -26.26 -9.31
CA ILE A 35 4.83 -26.97 -9.19
C ILE A 35 4.24 -26.85 -7.77
N HIS A 36 5.04 -26.94 -6.74
CA HIS A 36 4.57 -26.78 -5.35
C HIS A 36 3.98 -25.40 -5.09
N ASN A 37 4.53 -24.34 -5.69
CA ASN A 37 3.97 -22.98 -5.60
C ASN A 37 2.64 -22.88 -6.37
N GLN A 38 2.51 -23.58 -7.51
CA GLN A 38 1.26 -23.62 -8.25
C GLN A 38 0.16 -24.33 -7.43
N LEU A 39 0.46 -25.48 -6.83
CA LEU A 39 -0.48 -26.21 -5.98
C LEU A 39 -0.89 -25.40 -4.74
N ALA A 40 0.06 -24.75 -4.07
CA ALA A 40 -0.22 -23.87 -2.94
C ALA A 40 -1.09 -22.66 -3.36
N SER A 41 -0.85 -22.11 -4.55
CA SER A 41 -1.66 -21.03 -5.11
C SER A 41 -3.08 -21.43 -5.42
N ILE A 42 -3.28 -22.64 -5.96
CA ILE A 42 -4.62 -23.21 -6.21
C ILE A 42 -5.39 -23.33 -4.89
N ALA A 43 -4.77 -23.89 -3.85
CA ALA A 43 -5.38 -24.01 -2.53
C ALA A 43 -5.75 -22.63 -1.95
N ALA A 44 -4.82 -21.65 -1.99
CA ALA A 44 -5.04 -20.32 -1.48
C ALA A 44 -6.13 -19.53 -2.25
N TRP A 45 -6.24 -19.73 -3.56
CA TRP A 45 -7.25 -19.05 -4.38
C TRP A 45 -8.62 -19.73 -4.33
N SER A 46 -8.68 -20.98 -3.92
CA SER A 46 -9.93 -21.70 -3.69
C SER A 46 -10.56 -21.43 -2.32
N ASP A 47 -9.79 -20.87 -1.39
CA ASP A 47 -10.29 -20.47 -0.08
C ASP A 47 -10.67 -18.98 -0.09
N GLU A 48 -11.96 -18.69 0.00
CA GLU A 48 -12.48 -17.31 0.10
C GLU A 48 -12.77 -16.88 1.55
N ASP A 49 -12.71 -17.76 2.53
CA ASP A 49 -13.01 -17.40 3.91
C ASP A 49 -11.93 -16.48 4.48
N HIS A 50 -10.66 -16.83 4.37
CA HIS A 50 -9.57 -15.98 4.79
C HIS A 50 -9.53 -14.64 4.03
N VAL A 51 -9.99 -14.60 2.77
CA VAL A 51 -10.09 -13.36 1.99
C VAL A 51 -11.16 -12.43 2.58
N ARG A 52 -12.33 -12.98 2.94
CA ARG A 52 -13.41 -12.22 3.57
C ARG A 52 -13.01 -11.66 4.93
N GLU A 53 -12.37 -12.48 5.77
CA GLU A 53 -11.85 -12.08 7.08
C GLU A 53 -10.82 -10.96 6.96
N ASN A 54 -9.85 -11.13 6.06
CA ASN A 54 -8.81 -10.13 5.81
C ASN A 54 -9.38 -8.80 5.32
N ARG A 55 -10.35 -8.83 4.40
CA ARG A 55 -11.03 -7.63 3.91
C ARG A 55 -11.80 -6.92 5.04
N ALA A 56 -12.48 -7.67 5.90
CA ALA A 56 -13.17 -7.11 7.06
C ALA A 56 -12.20 -6.43 8.02
N ALA A 57 -11.05 -7.05 8.30
CA ALA A 57 -10.01 -6.48 9.15
C ALA A 57 -9.43 -5.18 8.57
N TYR A 58 -9.13 -5.11 7.26
CA TYR A 58 -8.67 -3.86 6.64
C TYR A 58 -9.74 -2.79 6.60
N ARG A 59 -10.99 -3.15 6.35
CA ARG A 59 -12.10 -2.18 6.39
C ARG A 59 -12.21 -1.52 7.76
N ALA A 60 -12.17 -2.31 8.83
CA ALA A 60 -12.19 -1.78 10.20
C ALA A 60 -11.02 -0.81 10.46
N LYS A 61 -9.82 -1.12 9.96
CA LYS A 61 -8.67 -0.22 10.07
C LYS A 61 -8.88 1.10 9.32
N PHE A 62 -9.38 1.06 8.09
CA PHE A 62 -9.68 2.28 7.34
C PHE A 62 -10.76 3.12 8.02
N GLU A 63 -11.84 2.49 8.47
CA GLU A 63 -12.94 3.16 9.18
C GLU A 63 -12.48 3.86 10.47
N ALA A 64 -11.49 3.29 11.17
CA ALA A 64 -10.93 3.89 12.38
C ALA A 64 -9.87 4.96 12.09
N VAL A 65 -9.00 4.75 11.11
CA VAL A 65 -7.81 5.58 10.88
C VAL A 65 -8.11 6.81 10.00
N VAL A 66 -8.88 6.65 8.93
CA VAL A 66 -9.13 7.74 7.97
C VAL A 66 -9.78 8.97 8.61
N PRO A 67 -10.81 8.85 9.47
CA PRO A 67 -11.39 10.02 10.15
C PRO A 67 -10.37 10.80 10.99
N ILE A 68 -9.45 10.09 11.68
CA ILE A 68 -8.42 10.70 12.50
C ILE A 68 -7.44 11.51 11.63
N LEU A 69 -6.95 10.89 10.55
CA LEU A 69 -6.00 11.56 9.66
C LEU A 69 -6.61 12.76 8.91
N ARG A 70 -7.91 12.73 8.61
CA ARG A 70 -8.63 13.83 7.96
C ARG A 70 -8.64 15.13 8.76
N GLU A 71 -8.36 15.08 10.05
CA GLU A 71 -8.21 16.31 10.84
C GLU A 71 -7.05 17.20 10.36
N VAL A 72 -6.03 16.62 9.74
CA VAL A 72 -4.77 17.31 9.42
C VAL A 72 -4.27 17.10 8.00
N MET A 73 -4.75 16.08 7.30
CA MET A 73 -4.30 15.66 5.97
C MET A 73 -5.47 15.41 5.03
N ASN A 74 -5.26 15.64 3.74
CA ASN A 74 -6.19 15.22 2.71
C ASN A 74 -6.00 13.72 2.43
N VAL A 75 -6.93 12.88 2.90
CA VAL A 75 -6.89 11.42 2.75
C VAL A 75 -8.27 10.87 2.44
N ASP A 76 -8.36 10.03 1.42
CA ASP A 76 -9.58 9.36 1.03
C ASP A 76 -9.56 7.87 1.40
N PHE A 77 -10.76 7.29 1.50
CA PHE A 77 -10.89 5.85 1.55
C PHE A 77 -10.44 5.26 0.22
N PRO A 78 -9.51 4.29 0.21
CA PRO A 78 -9.10 3.65 -1.03
C PRO A 78 -10.18 2.68 -1.52
N ASP A 79 -10.34 2.58 -2.84
CA ASP A 79 -11.25 1.60 -3.45
C ASP A 79 -10.80 0.16 -3.20
N ALA A 80 -9.50 -0.06 -3.02
CA ALA A 80 -8.90 -1.37 -2.79
C ALA A 80 -7.52 -1.28 -2.11
N GLY A 81 -7.01 -2.44 -1.71
CA GLY A 81 -5.67 -2.54 -1.12
C GLY A 81 -5.64 -2.33 0.40
N PHE A 82 -4.48 -1.99 0.90
CA PHE A 82 -4.21 -1.80 2.34
C PHE A 82 -3.31 -0.58 2.60
N TYR A 83 -3.24 0.33 1.64
CA TYR A 83 -2.46 1.56 1.70
C TYR A 83 -3.37 2.78 1.73
N LEU A 84 -2.93 3.81 2.47
CA LEU A 84 -3.37 5.18 2.27
C LEU A 84 -2.29 5.95 1.51
N TRP A 85 -2.71 6.95 0.73
CA TRP A 85 -1.84 7.76 -0.13
C TRP A 85 -2.13 9.26 0.03
N PRO A 86 -2.05 9.79 1.28
CA PRO A 86 -2.36 11.18 1.55
C PRO A 86 -1.30 12.15 1.03
N GLU A 87 -1.72 13.38 0.80
CA GLU A 87 -0.83 14.52 0.61
C GLU A 87 -0.20 14.93 1.93
N THR A 88 1.07 15.28 1.88
CA THR A 88 1.82 15.80 3.02
C THR A 88 1.78 17.32 3.05
N PRO A 89 1.75 17.95 4.23
CA PRO A 89 1.77 19.42 4.35
C PRO A 89 3.15 20.05 4.05
N MET A 90 4.13 19.23 3.75
CA MET A 90 5.51 19.60 3.41
C MET A 90 6.11 18.57 2.46
N ASP A 91 7.37 18.77 2.08
CA ASP A 91 8.15 17.81 1.30
C ASP A 91 8.06 16.38 1.89
N ASP A 92 7.78 15.38 1.06
CA ASP A 92 7.47 14.01 1.49
C ASP A 92 8.66 13.29 2.17
N GLU A 93 9.89 13.55 1.73
CA GLU A 93 11.08 12.97 2.39
C GLU A 93 11.31 13.62 3.77
N THR A 94 11.16 14.94 3.84
CA THR A 94 11.24 15.68 5.09
C THR A 94 10.16 15.22 6.05
N PHE A 95 8.92 15.09 5.58
CA PHE A 95 7.81 14.58 6.37
C PHE A 95 8.11 13.20 6.95
N ALA A 96 8.53 12.25 6.12
CA ALA A 96 8.82 10.88 6.56
C ALA A 96 9.97 10.82 7.57
N ARG A 97 11.04 11.58 7.35
CA ARG A 97 12.19 11.64 8.25
C ARG A 97 11.83 12.23 9.61
N GLU A 98 11.16 13.38 9.63
CA GLU A 98 10.79 14.06 10.87
C GLU A 98 9.72 13.29 11.65
N LEU A 99 8.76 12.67 10.98
CA LEU A 99 7.75 11.81 11.59
C LEU A 99 8.42 10.60 12.26
N SER A 100 9.34 9.96 11.57
CA SER A 100 10.13 8.86 12.13
C SER A 100 10.92 9.29 13.37
N ALA A 101 11.63 10.42 13.29
CA ALA A 101 12.48 10.91 14.36
C ALA A 101 11.70 11.34 15.61
N ARG A 102 10.54 11.99 15.42
CA ARG A 102 9.79 12.60 16.53
C ARG A 102 8.69 11.71 17.10
N GLN A 103 8.09 10.87 16.27
CA GLN A 103 6.91 10.08 16.64
C GLN A 103 7.12 8.57 16.51
N ASN A 104 8.29 8.14 16.02
CA ASN A 104 8.59 6.71 15.76
C ASN A 104 7.51 6.04 14.87
N VAL A 105 7.02 6.78 13.87
CA VAL A 105 6.09 6.27 12.85
C VAL A 105 6.77 6.33 11.50
N HIS A 106 6.83 5.17 10.82
CA HIS A 106 7.51 5.03 9.55
C HIS A 106 6.51 5.02 8.39
N VAL A 107 6.71 5.92 7.44
CA VAL A 107 5.96 6.00 6.19
C VAL A 107 6.93 6.05 5.01
N LEU A 108 6.47 5.70 3.82
CA LEU A 108 7.33 5.72 2.65
C LEU A 108 7.06 6.97 1.80
N PRO A 109 8.09 7.81 1.52
CA PRO A 109 7.94 8.94 0.61
C PRO A 109 7.42 8.52 -0.75
N GLY A 110 6.47 9.29 -1.29
CA GLY A 110 5.81 8.95 -2.54
C GLY A 110 6.72 9.03 -3.75
N ARG A 111 7.66 9.98 -3.74
CA ARG A 111 8.65 10.13 -4.83
C ARG A 111 9.52 8.90 -5.04
N TYR A 112 9.71 8.04 -4.02
CA TYR A 112 10.46 6.78 -4.16
C TYR A 112 9.68 5.70 -4.92
N LEU A 113 8.37 5.87 -5.07
CA LEU A 113 7.47 4.94 -5.75
C LEU A 113 7.02 5.42 -7.13
N SER A 114 7.47 6.59 -7.54
CA SER A 114 6.99 7.27 -8.75
C SER A 114 8.13 7.75 -9.63
N ARG A 115 7.79 8.19 -10.82
CA ARG A 115 8.71 8.80 -11.79
C ARG A 115 8.16 10.14 -12.25
N THR A 116 9.03 11.09 -12.51
CA THR A 116 8.66 12.32 -13.18
C THR A 116 8.37 12.03 -14.66
N VAL A 117 7.18 12.36 -15.10
CA VAL A 117 6.73 12.25 -16.49
C VAL A 117 6.18 13.61 -16.92
N ASN A 118 6.69 14.16 -18.02
CA ASN A 118 6.30 15.48 -18.53
C ASN A 118 6.38 16.60 -17.45
N GLY A 119 7.40 16.57 -16.61
CA GLY A 119 7.61 17.56 -15.55
C GLY A 119 6.73 17.39 -14.31
N HIS A 120 5.90 16.36 -14.23
CA HIS A 120 5.06 16.06 -13.10
C HIS A 120 5.46 14.73 -12.43
N ASN A 121 5.60 14.73 -11.11
CA ASN A 121 5.84 13.53 -10.30
C ASN A 121 4.60 13.26 -9.43
N PRO A 122 3.81 12.19 -9.71
CA PRO A 122 2.56 11.91 -8.99
C PRO A 122 2.76 11.49 -7.53
N GLY A 123 3.98 11.17 -7.13
CA GLY A 123 4.32 10.82 -5.75
C GLY A 123 4.90 11.98 -4.94
N GLU A 124 5.19 13.11 -5.56
CA GLU A 124 5.72 14.27 -4.87
C GLU A 124 4.73 14.82 -3.85
N ASN A 125 5.22 15.16 -2.65
CA ASN A 125 4.41 15.60 -1.52
C ASN A 125 3.31 14.62 -1.11
N ARG A 126 3.56 13.32 -1.25
CA ARG A 126 2.69 12.24 -0.80
C ARG A 126 3.47 11.21 -0.01
N VAL A 127 2.78 10.49 0.84
CA VAL A 127 3.36 9.33 1.54
C VAL A 127 2.48 8.11 1.43
N ARG A 128 3.10 6.93 1.37
CA ARG A 128 2.41 5.66 1.47
C ARG A 128 2.37 5.19 2.92
N MET A 129 1.18 5.00 3.45
CA MET A 129 0.94 4.44 4.77
C MET A 129 0.34 3.05 4.63
N ALA A 130 1.04 2.01 5.12
CA ALA A 130 0.57 0.63 5.08
C ALA A 130 -0.10 0.27 6.41
N LEU A 131 -1.40 -0.04 6.41
CA LEU A 131 -2.15 -0.37 7.62
C LEU A 131 -2.01 -1.87 7.98
N VAL A 132 -0.78 -2.38 8.03
CA VAL A 132 -0.48 -3.80 8.27
C VAL A 132 -0.45 -4.18 9.75
N ALA A 133 -0.12 -3.24 10.63
CA ALA A 133 -0.10 -3.44 12.08
C ALA A 133 -1.52 -3.76 12.64
N PRO A 134 -1.65 -4.28 13.87
CA PRO A 134 -2.93 -4.39 14.56
C PRO A 134 -3.72 -3.08 14.56
N LEU A 135 -5.06 -3.18 14.72
CA LEU A 135 -5.95 -2.01 14.65
C LEU A 135 -5.55 -0.92 15.64
N GLU A 136 -5.27 -1.30 16.87
CA GLU A 136 -4.91 -0.39 17.95
C GLU A 136 -3.63 0.37 17.65
N GLU A 137 -2.63 -0.31 17.09
CA GLU A 137 -1.36 0.31 16.68
C GLU A 137 -1.55 1.26 15.49
N CYS A 138 -2.41 0.91 14.53
CA CYS A 138 -2.76 1.78 13.42
C CYS A 138 -3.45 3.07 13.91
N VAL A 139 -4.37 2.95 14.87
CA VAL A 139 -5.06 4.09 15.49
C VAL A 139 -4.09 4.97 16.28
N GLU A 140 -3.21 4.35 17.05
CA GLU A 140 -2.18 5.08 17.80
C GLU A 140 -1.22 5.83 16.86
N ALA A 141 -0.75 5.18 15.81
CA ALA A 141 0.09 5.83 14.79
C ALA A 141 -0.63 7.02 14.13
N ALA A 142 -1.92 6.88 13.82
CA ALA A 142 -2.71 7.97 13.26
C ALA A 142 -2.79 9.19 14.21
N LYS A 143 -2.99 8.96 15.50
CA LYS A 143 -2.98 10.03 16.52
C LYS A 143 -1.63 10.74 16.61
N ARG A 144 -0.53 9.99 16.59
CA ARG A 144 0.84 10.55 16.57
C ARG A 144 1.09 11.39 15.31
N ILE A 145 0.59 10.97 14.15
CA ILE A 145 0.66 11.76 12.92
C ILE A 145 -0.09 13.07 13.08
N VAL A 146 -1.30 13.05 13.66
CA VAL A 146 -2.09 14.26 13.92
C VAL A 146 -1.36 15.21 14.84
N GLU A 147 -0.80 14.72 15.94
CA GLU A 147 0.01 15.51 16.88
C GLU A 147 1.21 16.14 16.19
N PHE A 148 1.94 15.34 15.40
CA PHE A 148 3.10 15.80 14.63
C PHE A 148 2.73 16.94 13.67
N VAL A 149 1.67 16.77 12.88
CA VAL A 149 1.25 17.78 11.89
C VAL A 149 0.75 19.05 12.58
N LYS A 150 0.00 18.93 13.68
CA LYS A 150 -0.46 20.10 14.47
C LYS A 150 0.73 20.87 15.06
N GLY A 151 1.79 20.17 15.47
CA GLY A 151 3.00 20.80 16.01
C GLY A 151 3.83 21.58 14.99
N PHE A 152 3.63 21.38 13.68
CA PHE A 152 4.29 22.17 12.62
C PHE A 152 3.51 23.42 12.21
N LYS A 153 2.24 23.52 12.59
CA LYS A 153 1.39 24.68 12.25
C LYS A 153 1.45 25.79 13.31
N GLN A 154 2.21 25.58 14.36
CA GLN A 154 2.53 26.59 15.38
C GLN A 154 3.92 27.18 15.15
#